data_ac879d61123c702af73177b47cc4d251
#
_entry.id   ac879d61123c702af73177b47cc4d251
#
_cell.length_a   1.000
_cell.length_b   1.000
_cell.length_c   1.000
_cell.angle_alpha   90.00
_cell.angle_beta   90.00
_cell.angle_gamma   90.00
#
_symmetry.space_group_name_H-M   'P 1'
#
loop_
_entity.id
_entity.type
_entity.pdbx_description
1 polymer ?
#
loop_
_entity_poly.entity_id
_entity_poly.type
_entity_poly.pdbx_seq_one_letter_code
_entity_poly.pdbx_strand_id
1 'polypeptide(L)'
;MKGFVQPGACFAGHSLGEFSALASVADILPNSSLVDVVFYRGLTMQRAVERDEQSRSNYAMCDVNPSHVSKTFDNAALRGAVDTISNVRDCLLEIVNFNVEVHL
;
A
#
# COMPACT_ATOMS: atom_id res chain seq x y z
N MET A 1 -20.50 7.30 -27.10
CA MET A 1 -19.09 6.90 -27.14
C MET A 1 -19.00 5.40 -26.89
N LYS A 2 -18.48 4.64 -27.82
CA LYS A 2 -18.27 3.20 -27.57
C LYS A 2 -17.16 3.09 -26.52
N GLY A 3 -17.45 2.46 -25.37
CA GLY A 3 -16.48 2.28 -24.30
C GLY A 3 -15.29 1.43 -24.77
N PHE A 4 -14.10 1.81 -24.34
CA PHE A 4 -12.87 1.06 -24.61
C PHE A 4 -12.75 -0.20 -23.73
N VAL A 5 -13.69 -0.41 -22.81
CA VAL A 5 -13.71 -1.56 -21.89
C VAL A 5 -14.56 -2.65 -22.49
N GLN A 6 -13.98 -3.84 -22.62
CA GLN A 6 -14.70 -5.01 -23.13
C GLN A 6 -15.68 -5.56 -22.08
N PRO A 7 -16.83 -6.09 -22.51
CA PRO A 7 -17.75 -6.82 -21.62
C PRO A 7 -17.00 -7.98 -20.93
N GLY A 8 -17.17 -8.10 -19.61
CA GLY A 8 -16.51 -9.13 -18.81
C GLY A 8 -15.06 -8.81 -18.41
N ALA A 9 -14.56 -7.60 -18.70
CA ALA A 9 -13.27 -7.17 -18.20
C ALA A 9 -13.24 -7.14 -16.67
N CYS A 10 -12.11 -7.57 -16.09
CA CYS A 10 -11.84 -7.48 -14.67
C CYS A 10 -10.95 -6.27 -14.38
N PHE A 11 -11.16 -5.67 -13.23
CA PHE A 11 -10.36 -4.54 -12.75
C PHE A 11 -9.70 -4.92 -11.45
N ALA A 12 -8.42 -4.58 -11.33
CA ALA A 12 -7.67 -4.74 -10.10
C ALA A 12 -6.85 -3.48 -9.84
N GLY A 13 -6.66 -3.17 -8.56
CA GLY A 13 -5.86 -2.03 -8.17
C GLY A 13 -5.23 -2.26 -6.82
N HIS A 14 -4.04 -1.68 -6.61
CA HIS A 14 -3.33 -1.68 -5.34
C HIS A 14 -3.33 -0.27 -4.77
N SER A 15 -3.58 -0.13 -3.47
CA SER A 15 -3.58 1.13 -2.76
C SER A 15 -4.53 2.15 -3.40
N LEU A 16 -4.03 3.21 -4.01
CA LEU A 16 -4.85 4.20 -4.74
C LEU A 16 -5.63 3.58 -5.90
N GLY A 17 -5.07 2.57 -6.54
CA GLY A 17 -5.71 1.86 -7.66
C GLY A 17 -6.98 1.11 -7.27
N GLU A 18 -7.18 0.75 -6.00
CA GLU A 18 -8.43 0.12 -5.51
C GLU A 18 -9.63 1.05 -5.70
N PHE A 19 -9.47 2.33 -5.41
CA PHE A 19 -10.52 3.33 -5.62
C PHE A 19 -10.88 3.47 -7.11
N SER A 20 -9.87 3.47 -7.98
CA SER A 20 -10.07 3.51 -9.43
C SER A 20 -10.75 2.24 -9.94
N ALA A 21 -10.39 1.08 -9.42
CA ALA A 21 -11.02 -0.19 -9.77
C ALA A 21 -12.50 -0.20 -9.36
N LEU A 22 -12.82 0.24 -8.15
CA LEU A 22 -14.21 0.34 -7.67
C LEU A 22 -15.06 1.29 -8.51
N ALA A 23 -14.51 2.43 -8.91
CA ALA A 23 -15.19 3.37 -9.80
C ALA A 23 -15.43 2.78 -11.20
N SER A 24 -14.56 1.87 -11.64
CA SER A 24 -14.64 1.27 -12.98
C SER A 24 -15.60 0.07 -13.07
N VAL A 25 -15.81 -0.64 -11.94
CA VAL A 25 -16.52 -1.94 -11.96
C VAL A 25 -18.03 -1.81 -12.05
N ALA A 26 -18.65 -0.83 -11.43
CA ALA A 26 -20.12 -0.83 -11.36
C ALA A 26 -20.76 0.53 -11.06
N ASP A 27 -20.13 1.62 -11.40
CA ASP A 27 -20.58 2.96 -10.96
C ASP A 27 -20.84 3.04 -9.45
N ILE A 28 -20.20 2.16 -8.67
CA ILE A 28 -20.33 2.14 -7.21
C ILE A 28 -19.84 3.45 -6.62
N LEU A 29 -18.84 4.03 -7.26
CA LEU A 29 -18.27 5.32 -6.85
C LEU A 29 -18.25 6.27 -8.05
N PRO A 30 -19.12 7.30 -8.09
CA PRO A 30 -19.09 8.32 -9.13
C PRO A 30 -17.74 9.01 -9.20
N ASN A 31 -17.31 9.40 -10.39
CA ASN A 31 -15.99 10.01 -10.61
C ASN A 31 -15.74 11.26 -9.75
N SER A 32 -16.78 12.07 -9.52
CA SER A 32 -16.68 13.24 -8.64
C SER A 32 -16.36 12.83 -7.19
N SER A 33 -17.10 11.85 -6.68
CA SER A 33 -16.87 11.32 -5.33
C SER A 33 -15.51 10.60 -5.22
N LEU A 34 -15.07 9.94 -6.30
CA LEU A 34 -13.74 9.34 -6.36
C LEU A 34 -12.65 10.40 -6.15
N VAL A 35 -12.74 11.53 -6.85
CA VAL A 35 -11.77 12.62 -6.71
C VAL A 35 -11.75 13.16 -5.27
N ASP A 36 -12.92 13.37 -4.68
CA ASP A 36 -13.02 13.86 -3.30
C ASP A 36 -12.40 12.88 -2.30
N VAL A 37 -12.73 11.60 -2.41
CA VAL A 37 -12.19 10.54 -1.52
C VAL A 37 -10.69 10.43 -1.65
N VAL A 38 -10.16 10.41 -2.87
CA VAL A 38 -8.72 10.30 -3.13
C VAL A 38 -7.97 11.54 -2.62
N PHE A 39 -8.52 12.73 -2.82
CA PHE A 39 -7.96 13.96 -2.27
C PHE A 39 -7.93 13.93 -0.74
N TYR A 40 -9.04 13.54 -0.11
CA TYR A 40 -9.13 13.44 1.35
C TYR A 40 -8.16 12.41 1.93
N ARG A 41 -8.05 11.25 1.27
CA ARG A 41 -7.08 10.23 1.62
C ARG A 41 -5.65 10.78 1.58
N GLY A 42 -5.27 11.44 0.49
CA GLY A 42 -3.96 12.05 0.34
C GLY A 42 -3.65 13.10 1.41
N LEU A 43 -4.63 13.97 1.70
CA LEU A 43 -4.51 14.99 2.74
C LEU A 43 -4.36 14.37 4.14
N THR A 44 -5.12 13.33 4.44
CA THR A 44 -5.05 12.62 5.72
C THR A 44 -3.68 11.96 5.90
N MET A 45 -3.19 11.26 4.87
CA MET A 45 -1.87 10.65 4.90
C MET A 45 -0.75 11.68 5.06
N GLN A 46 -0.87 12.82 4.38
CA GLN A 46 0.11 13.90 4.48
C GLN A 46 0.16 14.52 5.89
N ARG A 47 -0.98 14.62 6.55
CA ARG A 47 -1.09 15.20 7.90
C ARG A 47 -0.77 14.21 9.01
N ALA A 48 -0.92 12.91 8.77
CA ALA A 48 -0.65 11.88 9.76
C ALA A 48 0.85 11.72 10.07
N VAL A 49 1.71 12.20 9.20
CA VAL A 49 3.18 12.08 9.35
C VAL A 49 3.74 13.38 9.91
N GLU A 50 4.42 13.28 11.05
CA GLU A 50 5.16 14.40 11.63
C GLU A 50 6.28 14.86 10.70
N ARG A 51 6.41 16.17 10.56
CA ARG A 51 7.39 16.80 9.68
C ARG A 51 8.12 17.93 10.41
N ASP A 52 9.39 18.10 10.04
CA ASP A 52 10.19 19.22 10.52
C ASP A 52 9.83 20.54 9.80
N GLU A 53 10.48 21.62 10.20
CA GLU A 53 10.27 22.95 9.60
C GLU A 53 10.58 23.01 8.10
N GLN A 54 11.37 22.07 7.59
CA GLN A 54 11.69 21.92 6.17
C GLN A 54 10.78 20.91 5.47
N SER A 55 9.66 20.51 6.10
CA SER A 55 8.70 19.52 5.58
C SER A 55 9.28 18.12 5.36
N ARG A 56 10.38 17.76 6.02
CA ARG A 56 11.00 16.44 5.97
C ARG A 56 10.43 15.55 7.05
N SER A 57 10.31 14.27 6.77
CA SER A 57 9.88 13.23 7.70
C SER A 57 10.99 12.24 7.98
N ASN A 58 11.06 11.76 9.22
CA ASN A 58 11.93 10.66 9.62
C ASN A 58 11.33 9.28 9.31
N TYR A 59 10.13 9.23 8.75
CA TYR A 59 9.47 7.99 8.36
C TYR A 59 9.71 7.69 6.90
N ALA A 60 9.91 6.42 6.61
CA ALA A 60 10.05 5.90 5.25
C ALA A 60 9.33 4.56 5.11
N MET A 61 8.98 4.22 3.89
CA MET A 61 8.47 2.90 3.54
C MET A 61 9.41 2.25 2.52
N CYS A 62 9.58 0.95 2.64
CA CYS A 62 10.32 0.17 1.65
C CYS A 62 9.59 -1.13 1.35
N ASP A 63 9.80 -1.62 0.14
CA ASP A 63 9.37 -2.96 -0.26
C ASP A 63 10.49 -3.95 0.02
N VAL A 64 10.13 -5.08 0.62
CA VAL A 64 11.02 -6.21 0.83
C VAL A 64 10.53 -7.38 0.00
N ASN A 65 11.40 -7.94 -0.82
CA ASN A 65 11.12 -9.19 -1.50
C ASN A 65 11.81 -10.35 -0.75
N PRO A 66 11.07 -11.15 0.02
CA PRO A 66 11.65 -12.23 0.83
C PRO A 66 12.41 -13.26 -0.02
N SER A 67 11.98 -13.51 -1.24
CA SER A 67 12.63 -14.49 -2.13
C SER A 67 14.06 -14.11 -2.53
N HIS A 68 14.42 -12.83 -2.43
CA HIS A 68 15.79 -12.37 -2.66
C HIS A 68 16.73 -12.68 -1.48
N VAL A 69 16.17 -12.91 -0.29
CA VAL A 69 16.96 -13.30 0.89
C VAL A 69 17.32 -14.79 0.83
N SER A 70 16.30 -15.63 0.74
CA SER A 70 16.45 -17.06 0.49
C SER A 70 15.13 -17.67 0.04
N LYS A 71 15.20 -18.87 -0.54
CA LYS A 71 13.98 -19.61 -0.95
C LYS A 71 13.12 -20.06 0.24
N THR A 72 13.69 -20.13 1.42
CA THR A 72 13.01 -20.56 2.65
C THR A 72 12.63 -19.39 3.57
N PHE A 73 12.90 -18.16 3.15
CA PHE A 73 12.58 -16.96 3.92
C PHE A 73 11.12 -16.56 3.65
N ASP A 74 10.24 -16.99 4.54
CA ASP A 74 8.80 -16.77 4.46
C ASP A 74 8.34 -15.51 5.23
N ASN A 75 7.04 -15.27 5.23
CA ASN A 75 6.43 -14.14 5.94
C ASN A 75 6.64 -14.22 7.47
N ALA A 76 6.72 -15.42 8.05
CA ALA A 76 6.96 -15.58 9.48
C ALA A 76 8.41 -15.22 9.84
N ALA A 77 9.37 -15.63 9.02
CA ALA A 77 10.78 -15.26 9.16
C ALA A 77 11.00 -13.75 8.99
N LEU A 78 10.31 -13.13 8.02
CA LEU A 78 10.32 -11.68 7.83
C LEU A 78 9.79 -10.95 9.07
N ARG A 79 8.67 -11.40 9.62
CA ARG A 79 8.08 -10.82 10.83
C ARG A 79 9.06 -10.92 12.01
N GLY A 80 9.64 -12.08 12.23
CA GLY A 80 10.64 -12.27 13.30
C GLY A 80 11.87 -11.38 13.15
N ALA A 81 12.35 -11.17 11.92
CA ALA A 81 13.46 -10.26 11.64
C ALA A 81 13.09 -8.80 11.93
N VAL A 82 11.90 -8.35 11.50
CA VAL A 82 11.40 -6.99 11.76
C VAL A 82 11.26 -6.74 13.26
N ASP A 83 10.64 -7.65 14.00
CA ASP A 83 10.46 -7.55 15.45
C ASP A 83 11.82 -7.50 16.18
N THR A 84 12.77 -8.32 15.75
CA THR A 84 14.13 -8.33 16.31
C THR A 84 14.83 -6.99 16.08
N ILE A 85 14.80 -6.47 14.86
CA ILE A 85 15.45 -5.19 14.53
C ILE A 85 14.80 -4.04 15.29
N SER A 86 13.46 -4.00 15.34
CA SER A 86 12.69 -3.00 16.07
C SER A 86 13.11 -2.96 17.54
N ASN A 87 13.18 -4.13 18.19
CA ASN A 87 13.57 -4.24 19.59
C ASN A 87 15.04 -3.86 19.83
N VAL A 88 15.96 -4.34 19.00
CA VAL A 88 17.40 -4.08 19.16
C VAL A 88 17.75 -2.62 18.91
N ARG A 89 17.05 -1.98 17.99
CA ARG A 89 17.31 -0.58 17.60
C ARG A 89 16.45 0.43 18.35
N ASP A 90 15.48 -0.05 19.13
CA ASP A 90 14.49 0.79 19.82
C ASP A 90 13.86 1.80 18.85
N CYS A 91 13.40 1.31 17.71
CA CYS A 91 12.78 2.11 16.65
C CYS A 91 11.47 1.51 16.19
N LEU A 92 10.58 2.38 15.72
CA LEU A 92 9.35 1.94 15.07
C LEU A 92 9.69 1.30 13.73
N LEU A 93 9.54 -0.01 13.65
CA LEU A 93 9.67 -0.78 12.42
C LEU A 93 8.53 -1.80 12.37
N GLU A 94 7.66 -1.69 11.38
CA GLU A 94 6.45 -2.51 11.27
C GLU A 94 6.22 -2.97 9.84
N ILE A 95 5.66 -4.17 9.72
CA ILE A 95 5.12 -4.66 8.44
C ILE A 95 3.71 -4.10 8.28
N VAL A 96 3.53 -3.25 7.28
CA VAL A 96 2.25 -2.60 6.99
C VAL A 96 1.36 -3.48 6.12
N ASN A 97 1.95 -4.12 5.09
CA ASN A 97 1.22 -4.96 4.14
C ASN A 97 2.02 -6.20 3.75
N PHE A 98 1.31 -7.29 3.52
CA PHE A 98 1.78 -8.42 2.74
C PHE A 98 1.18 -8.34 1.33
N ASN A 99 1.94 -7.85 0.37
CA ASN A 99 1.44 -7.61 -0.99
C ASN A 99 1.36 -8.89 -1.83
N VAL A 100 2.21 -9.86 -1.53
CA VAL A 100 2.25 -11.16 -2.18
C VAL A 100 2.43 -12.23 -1.13
N GLU A 101 1.62 -13.28 -1.20
CA GLU A 101 1.84 -14.47 -0.40
C GLU A 101 2.96 -15.30 -1.05
N VAL A 102 4.06 -15.48 -0.33
CA VAL A 102 5.16 -16.34 -0.79
C VAL A 102 4.75 -17.78 -0.48
N HIS A 103 4.21 -18.47 -1.47
CA HIS A 103 4.03 -19.92 -1.39
C HIS A 103 5.38 -20.60 -1.67
N LEU A 104 5.81 -21.38 -0.73
CA LEU A 104 6.96 -22.26 -0.85
C LEU A 104 6.54 -23.59 -1.49
#